data_3b41353ac62c38807fd470a3d77f08d8
#
_entry.id   3b41353ac62c38807fd470a3d77f08d8
#
_cell.length_a   1.000
_cell.length_b   1.000
_cell.length_c   1.000
_cell.angle_alpha   90.00
_cell.angle_beta   90.00
_cell.angle_gamma   90.00
#
_symmetry.space_group_name_H-M   'P 1'
#
loop_
_entity.id
_entity.type
_entity.pdbx_description
1 polymer ?
#
loop_
_entity_poly.entity_id
_entity_poly.type
_entity_poly.pdbx_seq_one_letter_code
_entity_poly.pdbx_strand_id
1 'polypeptide(L)' 'MCEAKVYTIKNGAEEQIMQDVVLVQPEGENWLLVNLLGEQKLAPGRIEKIDFLKHTVHLSQAQDLPTGQD' A
#
# COMPACT_ATOMS: atom_id res chain seq x y z
N MET A 1 8.52 10.06 14.69
CA MET A 1 8.18 10.32 13.30
C MET A 1 7.19 9.31 12.83
N CYS A 2 6.39 9.68 11.86
CA CYS A 2 5.29 8.83 11.44
C CYS A 2 5.48 8.28 10.04
N GLU A 3 6.70 7.90 9.72
CA GLU A 3 6.96 7.25 8.45
C GLU A 3 6.39 5.84 8.47
N ALA A 4 5.86 5.41 7.36
CA ALA A 4 5.22 4.12 7.27
C ALA A 4 5.91 3.23 6.26
N LYS A 5 5.75 1.94 6.46
CA LYS A 5 6.15 0.95 5.47
C LYS A 5 4.89 0.49 4.76
N VAL A 6 4.96 0.41 3.45
CA VAL A 6 3.82 -0.02 2.65
C VAL A 6 4.11 -1.38 2.08
N TYR A 7 3.17 -2.29 2.28
CA TYR A 7 3.26 -3.66 1.80
C TYR A 7 2.15 -3.92 0.83
N THR A 8 2.42 -4.77 -0.13
CA THR A 8 1.37 -5.28 -1.00
C THR A 8 1.19 -6.76 -0.68
N ILE A 9 -0.06 -7.21 -0.71
CA ILE A 9 -0.38 -8.59 -0.46
C ILE A 9 -0.72 -9.23 -1.78
N LYS A 10 0.01 -10.28 -2.13
CA LYS A 10 -0.14 -10.93 -3.41
C LYS A 10 -0.05 -12.42 -3.17
N ASN A 11 -1.12 -13.12 -3.52
CA ASN A 11 -1.20 -14.57 -3.33
C ASN A 11 -0.93 -14.96 -1.89
N GLY A 12 -1.41 -14.13 -0.97
CA GLY A 12 -1.23 -14.41 0.44
C GLY A 12 0.11 -14.04 1.02
N ALA A 13 1.01 -13.51 0.21
CA ALA A 13 2.34 -13.14 0.67
C ALA A 13 2.47 -11.62 0.71
N GLU A 14 3.15 -11.13 1.72
CA GLU A 14 3.40 -9.70 1.85
C GLU A 14 4.74 -9.35 1.25
N GLU A 15 4.77 -8.23 0.55
CA GLU A 15 6.00 -7.73 -0.02
C GLU A 15 6.09 -6.24 0.27
N GLN A 16 7.18 -5.80 0.88
CA GLN A 16 7.37 -4.39 1.16
C GLN A 16 7.74 -3.68 -0.14
N ILE A 17 6.96 -2.66 -0.48
CA ILE A 17 7.21 -1.95 -1.74
C ILE A 17 7.77 -0.56 -1.53
N MET A 18 7.66 0.00 -0.33
CA MET A 18 8.26 1.30 -0.06
C MET A 18 8.35 1.49 1.44
N GLN A 19 9.39 2.18 1.88
CA GLN A 19 9.55 2.51 3.29
C GLN A 19 9.67 4.02 3.45
N ASP A 20 9.56 4.47 4.69
CA ASP A 20 9.66 5.88 5.04
C ASP A 20 8.61 6.69 4.29
N VAL A 21 7.43 6.11 4.11
CA VAL A 21 6.36 6.75 3.37
C VAL A 21 5.68 7.79 4.25
N VAL A 22 5.52 8.98 3.71
CA VAL A 22 4.90 10.09 4.44
C VAL A 22 3.59 10.52 3.82
N LEU A 23 3.27 10.01 2.62
CA LEU A 23 2.03 10.37 1.95
C LEU A 23 1.49 9.18 1.20
N VAL A 24 0.20 8.90 1.38
CA VAL A 24 -0.53 7.92 0.59
C VAL A 24 -1.79 8.62 0.12
N GLN A 25 -1.98 8.70 -1.18
CA GLN A 25 -3.07 9.50 -1.72
C GLN A 25 -3.66 8.79 -2.93
N PRO A 26 -4.98 8.83 -3.08
CA PRO A 26 -5.58 8.19 -4.25
C PRO A 26 -5.20 8.92 -5.53
N GLU A 27 -4.93 8.13 -6.55
CA GLU A 27 -4.54 8.68 -7.84
C GLU A 27 -5.15 7.78 -8.91
N GLY A 28 -6.36 8.13 -9.35
CA GLY A 28 -7.10 7.23 -10.22
C GLY A 28 -7.44 5.96 -9.47
N GLU A 29 -7.06 4.84 -10.04
CA GLU A 29 -7.29 3.57 -9.38
C GLU A 29 -6.09 3.07 -8.62
N ASN A 30 -5.10 3.93 -8.49
CA ASN A 30 -3.87 3.57 -7.79
C ASN A 30 -3.72 4.42 -6.55
N TRP A 31 -2.69 4.12 -5.78
CA TRP A 31 -2.31 4.92 -4.63
C TRP A 31 -0.95 5.52 -4.91
N LEU A 32 -0.87 6.82 -4.78
CA LEU A 32 0.42 7.49 -4.91
C LEU A 32 1.10 7.44 -3.56
N LEU A 33 2.29 6.87 -3.55
CA LEU A 33 3.10 6.77 -2.34
C LEU A 33 4.29 7.69 -2.49
N VAL A 34 4.55 8.48 -1.46
CA VAL A 34 5.70 9.39 -1.47
C VAL A 34 6.47 9.16 -0.18
N ASN A 35 7.78 9.00 -0.29
CA ASN A 35 8.59 8.78 0.89
C ASN A 35 9.32 10.06 1.29
N LEU A 36 10.12 9.95 2.35
CA LEU A 36 10.83 11.10 2.89
C LEU A 36 11.78 11.75 1.89
N LEU A 37 12.30 10.98 0.97
CA LEU A 37 13.22 11.49 -0.04
C LEU A 37 12.51 12.13 -1.21
N GLY A 38 11.19 12.11 -1.22
CA GLY A 38 10.42 12.63 -2.34
C GLY A 38 10.23 11.66 -3.47
N GLU A 39 10.66 10.43 -3.29
CA GLU A 39 10.44 9.41 -4.31
C GLU A 39 8.98 9.05 -4.36
N GLN A 40 8.47 8.80 -5.57
CA GLN A 40 7.07 8.53 -5.78
C GLN A 40 6.90 7.17 -6.43
N LYS A 41 5.82 6.50 -6.06
CA LYS A 41 5.48 5.22 -6.63
C LYS A 41 3.96 5.11 -6.70
N LEU A 42 3.46 4.56 -7.79
CA LEU A 42 2.03 4.25 -7.90
C LEU A 42 1.84 2.79 -7.61
N ALA A 43 0.92 2.48 -6.72
CA ALA A 43 0.65 1.10 -6.34
C ALA A 43 -0.81 0.81 -6.58
N PRO A 44 -1.13 -0.27 -7.30
CA PRO A 44 -2.53 -0.62 -7.54
C PRO A 44 -3.11 -1.34 -6.34
N GLY A 45 -4.42 -1.50 -6.35
CA GLY A 45 -5.08 -2.26 -5.32
C GLY A 45 -5.87 -1.37 -4.41
N ARG A 46 -6.21 -1.91 -3.26
CA ARG A 46 -6.98 -1.17 -2.27
C ARG A 46 -6.33 -1.34 -0.92
N ILE A 47 -6.52 -0.34 -0.07
CA ILE A 47 -5.99 -0.41 1.28
C ILE A 47 -6.78 -1.46 2.04
N GLU A 48 -6.06 -2.43 2.56
CA GLU A 48 -6.67 -3.49 3.32
C GLU A 48 -6.55 -3.25 4.81
N LYS A 49 -5.44 -2.69 5.25
CA LYS A 49 -5.23 -2.44 6.66
C LYS A 49 -4.21 -1.34 6.84
N ILE A 50 -4.47 -0.46 7.78
CA ILE A 50 -3.50 0.53 8.22
C ILE A 50 -3.29 0.28 9.71
N ASP A 51 -2.04 0.08 10.10
CA ASP A 51 -1.71 -0.16 11.50
C ASP A 51 -0.84 0.99 11.98
N PHE A 52 -1.44 1.85 12.78
CA PHE A 52 -0.72 3.05 13.22
C PHE A 52 0.30 2.73 14.30
N LEU A 53 0.11 1.65 15.03
CA LEU A 53 1.09 1.26 16.04
C LEU A 53 2.36 0.73 15.38
N LYS A 54 2.20 0.02 14.29
CA LYS A 54 3.34 -0.54 13.58
C LYS A 54 3.79 0.33 12.43
N HIS A 55 3.05 1.38 12.15
CA HIS A 55 3.35 2.30 11.04
C HIS A 55 3.42 1.54 9.72
N THR A 56 2.39 0.73 9.46
CA THR A 56 2.35 -0.07 8.24
C THR A 56 1.04 0.14 7.52
N VAL A 57 1.10 0.03 6.19
CA VAL A 57 -0.07 0.06 5.32
C VAL A 57 0.00 -1.17 4.43
N HIS A 58 -1.10 -1.90 4.38
CA HIS A 58 -1.18 -3.12 3.56
C HIS A 58 -2.18 -2.88 2.45
N LEU A 59 -1.74 -3.13 1.23
CA LEU A 59 -2.57 -3.03 0.04
C LEU A 59 -2.81 -4.42 -0.51
N SER A 60 -4.03 -4.70 -0.92
CA SER A 60 -4.30 -5.95 -1.61
C SER A 60 -4.47 -5.67 -3.09
N GLN A 61 -3.87 -6.52 -3.90
CA GLN A 61 -3.93 -6.36 -5.34
C GLN A 61 -5.31 -6.71 -5.85
N ALA A 62 -5.75 -6.00 -6.87
CA ALA A 62 -7.08 -6.23 -7.39
C ALA A 62 -7.27 -7.65 -7.88
N GLN A 63 -6.25 -8.21 -8.52
CA GLN A 63 -6.37 -9.54 -9.07
C GLN A 63 -6.35 -10.62 -8.01
N ASP A 64 -6.03 -10.27 -6.78
CA ASP A 64 -6.09 -11.24 -5.69
C ASP A 64 -7.46 -11.31 -5.06
N LEU A 65 -8.36 -10.45 -5.47
CA LEU A 65 -9.69 -10.45 -4.90
C LEU A 65 -10.48 -11.62 -5.46
N PRO A 66 -11.28 -12.27 -4.62
CA PRO A 66 -12.14 -13.32 -5.15
C PRO A 66 -13.14 -12.71 -6.08
N THR A 67 -13.00 -13.03 -7.33
CA THR A 67 -13.87 -12.44 -8.29
C THR A 67 -15.25 -12.96 -8.20
N GLY A 68 -15.36 -14.09 -7.65
CA GLY A 68 -16.67 -14.55 -7.48
C GLY A 68 -17.43 -13.78 -6.52
N GLN A 69 -16.80 -13.15 -5.97
CA GLN A 69 -17.42 -12.62 -5.10
C GLN A 69 -18.05 -11.78 -5.18
N ASP A 70 -17.94 -11.77 -5.92
CA ASP A 70 -18.39 -10.95 -5.95
C ASP A 70 -19.08 -11.10 -5.89
#